data_e45a386b4dbf47e59bc1e1b3272f14ae
#
_entry.id   e45a386b4dbf47e59bc1e1b3272f14ae
#
_cell.length_a   1.000
_cell.length_b   1.000
_cell.length_c   1.000
_cell.angle_alpha   90.00
_cell.angle_beta   90.00
_cell.angle_gamma   90.00
#
_symmetry.space_group_name_H-M   'P 1'
#
loop_
_entity.id
_entity.type
_entity.pdbx_description
1 polymer ?
#
loop_
_entity_poly.entity_id
_entity_poly.type
_entity_poly.pdbx_seq_one_letter_code
_entity_poly.pdbx_strand_id
1 'polypeptide(L)'
;MIKVTSPERGNDVHGSGHYGASRGHRKHNGVDYSAVIGSVVHSLCDGKVTKLGFPYNDDYSYRYVEVTDKNGFAARYFYVCPSVNLGDKVKKDDSLGSVQNLGKRYKNITNHIHFEIEVNGENIDPRPWLDALGDRA
;
A
#
# COMPACT_ATOMS: atom_id res chain seq x y z
N MET A 1 11.75 -8.49 4.29
CA MET A 1 12.09 -7.18 4.34
C MET A 1 11.60 -6.39 3.20
N ILE A 2 10.94 -5.40 3.54
CA ILE A 2 10.47 -4.52 2.55
C ILE A 2 11.50 -3.52 2.26
N LYS A 3 12.05 -3.62 1.09
CA LYS A 3 12.65 -2.44 0.55
C LYS A 3 11.53 -1.51 0.10
N VAL A 4 11.12 -0.66 0.97
CA VAL A 4 10.49 0.55 0.53
C VAL A 4 11.61 1.40 -0.03
N THR A 5 11.87 1.23 -1.31
CA THR A 5 12.89 2.02 -2.02
C THR A 5 12.39 3.43 -2.32
N SER A 6 11.11 3.66 -2.11
CA SER A 6 10.47 4.97 -2.35
C SER A 6 10.36 5.74 -1.05
N PRO A 7 10.61 7.06 -1.07
CA PRO A 7 10.44 7.88 0.13
C PRO A 7 8.97 7.97 0.54
N GLU A 8 8.76 8.15 1.83
CA GLU A 8 7.44 8.47 2.34
C GLU A 8 6.93 9.76 1.70
N ARG A 9 5.65 9.78 1.31
CA ARG A 9 5.03 10.99 0.77
C ARG A 9 5.02 12.08 1.82
N GLY A 10 5.53 13.25 1.47
CA GLY A 10 5.47 14.43 2.31
C GLY A 10 4.12 15.15 2.20
N ASN A 11 4.12 16.44 2.50
CA ASN A 11 2.95 17.29 2.35
C ASN A 11 2.79 17.75 0.91
N ASP A 12 1.55 17.75 0.41
CA ASP A 12 1.16 18.36 -0.85
C ASP A 12 -0.24 18.99 -0.70
N VAL A 13 -0.85 19.43 -1.81
CA VAL A 13 -2.17 20.09 -1.77
C VAL A 13 -3.28 19.16 -1.28
N HIS A 14 -3.05 17.85 -1.24
CA HIS A 14 -4.00 16.84 -0.78
C HIS A 14 -3.70 16.34 0.64
N GLY A 15 -2.75 16.95 1.34
CA GLY A 15 -2.41 16.65 2.73
C GLY A 15 -1.08 15.94 2.89
N SER A 16 -0.83 15.44 4.11
CA SER A 16 0.37 14.69 4.47
C SER A 16 0.18 13.20 4.22
N GLY A 17 1.24 12.51 3.81
CA GLY A 17 1.27 11.06 3.67
C GLY A 17 1.56 10.29 4.94
N HIS A 18 1.73 10.96 6.08
CA HIS A 18 2.05 10.30 7.35
C HIS A 18 0.87 9.51 7.91
N TYR A 19 1.18 8.42 8.62
CA TYR A 19 0.17 7.70 9.37
C TYR A 19 -0.48 8.61 10.41
N GLY A 20 -1.82 8.58 10.51
CA GLY A 20 -2.57 9.43 11.42
C GLY A 20 -2.73 10.87 10.96
N ALA A 21 -2.23 11.23 9.78
CA ALA A 21 -2.43 12.57 9.20
C ALA A 21 -3.92 12.84 8.99
N SER A 22 -4.32 14.11 9.13
CA SER A 22 -5.72 14.49 8.98
C SER A 22 -6.23 14.25 7.55
N ARG A 23 -7.44 13.70 7.46
CA ARG A 23 -8.21 13.53 6.23
C ARG A 23 -9.61 14.08 6.44
N GLY A 24 -9.73 15.36 6.84
CA GLY A 24 -10.99 15.95 7.25
C GLY A 24 -11.44 15.37 8.59
N HIS A 25 -12.50 14.54 8.57
CA HIS A 25 -13.03 13.92 9.79
C HIS A 25 -12.34 12.61 10.17
N ARG A 26 -11.35 12.17 9.38
CA ARG A 26 -10.65 10.90 9.59
C ARG A 26 -9.16 11.12 9.70
N LYS A 27 -8.49 10.20 10.37
CA LYS A 27 -7.03 10.09 10.31
C LYS A 27 -6.64 9.14 9.19
N HIS A 28 -5.44 9.34 8.64
CA HIS A 28 -4.85 8.47 7.64
C HIS A 28 -4.52 7.10 8.26
N ASN A 29 -5.11 6.03 7.75
CA ASN A 29 -5.00 4.67 8.31
C ASN A 29 -3.74 3.93 7.85
N GLY A 30 -2.86 4.58 7.15
CA GLY A 30 -1.64 3.99 6.61
C GLY A 30 -0.60 5.05 6.33
N VAL A 31 0.39 4.68 5.54
CA VAL A 31 1.47 5.58 5.12
C VAL A 31 1.55 5.59 3.60
N ASP A 32 1.70 6.78 3.03
CA ASP A 32 1.87 6.96 1.59
C ASP A 32 3.36 7.03 1.25
N TYR A 33 3.79 6.20 0.31
CA TYR A 33 5.14 6.22 -0.23
C TYR A 33 5.12 6.71 -1.67
N SER A 34 5.92 7.73 -1.97
CA SER A 34 6.06 8.24 -3.33
C SER A 34 6.41 7.09 -4.28
N ALA A 35 5.74 7.02 -5.42
CA ALA A 35 5.93 5.92 -6.35
C ALA A 35 5.79 6.39 -7.78
N VAL A 36 6.66 5.86 -8.65
CA VAL A 36 6.64 6.15 -10.08
C VAL A 36 5.54 5.34 -10.74
N ILE A 37 4.71 6.00 -11.55
CA ILE A 37 3.63 5.37 -12.31
C ILE A 37 4.20 4.22 -13.16
N GLY A 38 3.56 3.05 -13.05
CA GLY A 38 3.95 1.86 -13.82
C GLY A 38 5.08 1.04 -13.19
N SER A 39 5.71 1.51 -12.12
CA SER A 39 6.74 0.72 -11.43
C SER A 39 6.13 -0.50 -10.74
N VAL A 40 6.94 -1.53 -10.54
CA VAL A 40 6.50 -2.80 -9.94
C VAL A 40 6.36 -2.64 -8.43
N VAL A 41 5.26 -3.16 -7.88
CA VAL A 41 5.05 -3.27 -6.45
C VAL A 41 5.32 -4.71 -6.03
N HIS A 42 6.22 -4.88 -5.06
CA HIS A 42 6.64 -6.19 -4.58
C HIS A 42 5.98 -6.50 -3.23
N SER A 43 5.70 -7.79 -3.02
CA SER A 43 5.17 -8.24 -1.74
C SER A 43 6.22 -8.07 -0.64
N LEU A 44 5.78 -7.59 0.49
CA LEU A 44 6.61 -7.33 1.65
C LEU A 44 6.86 -8.57 2.49
N CYS A 45 6.06 -9.59 2.28
CA CYS A 45 6.08 -10.79 3.10
C CYS A 45 5.67 -12.01 2.26
N ASP A 46 5.94 -13.18 2.82
CA ASP A 46 5.34 -14.41 2.34
C ASP A 46 3.90 -14.44 2.79
N GLY A 47 2.99 -14.86 1.92
CA GLY A 47 1.59 -14.94 2.28
C GLY A 47 0.72 -15.39 1.13
N LYS A 48 -0.55 -15.07 1.25
CA LYS A 48 -1.57 -15.41 0.26
C LYS A 48 -2.35 -14.14 -0.10
N VAL A 49 -2.66 -13.99 -1.37
CA VAL A 49 -3.51 -12.88 -1.83
C VAL A 49 -4.93 -13.15 -1.33
N THR A 50 -5.36 -12.34 -0.38
CA THR A 50 -6.66 -12.52 0.29
C THR A 50 -7.72 -11.54 -0.17
N LYS A 51 -7.32 -10.48 -0.87
CA LYS A 51 -8.27 -9.51 -1.41
C LYS A 51 -7.69 -8.76 -2.60
N LEU A 52 -8.53 -8.56 -3.60
CA LEU A 52 -8.29 -7.64 -4.72
C LEU A 52 -9.45 -6.65 -4.72
N GLY A 53 -9.26 -5.51 -4.06
CA GLY A 53 -10.35 -4.59 -3.77
C GLY A 53 -10.33 -3.31 -4.60
N PHE A 54 -11.28 -2.45 -4.27
CA PHE A 54 -11.49 -1.16 -4.91
C PHE A 54 -11.56 -0.08 -3.82
N PRO A 55 -10.60 0.89 -3.79
CA PRO A 55 -10.59 1.90 -2.74
C PRO A 55 -11.69 2.95 -2.88
N TYR A 56 -12.25 3.11 -4.09
CA TYR A 56 -13.28 4.12 -4.36
C TYR A 56 -14.55 3.49 -4.88
N ASN A 57 -15.70 3.92 -4.35
CA ASN A 57 -17.01 3.45 -4.81
C ASN A 57 -17.41 4.05 -6.16
N ASP A 58 -16.81 5.17 -6.54
CA ASP A 58 -17.15 5.92 -7.75
C ASP A 58 -16.14 5.73 -8.88
N ASP A 59 -15.08 4.95 -8.66
CA ASP A 59 -14.06 4.71 -9.67
C ASP A 59 -13.38 3.36 -9.46
N TYR A 60 -13.83 2.35 -10.19
CA TYR A 60 -13.30 0.98 -10.09
C TYR A 60 -12.03 0.75 -10.90
N SER A 61 -11.49 1.78 -11.54
CA SER A 61 -10.18 1.68 -12.20
C SER A 61 -9.04 1.61 -11.19
N TYR A 62 -9.23 2.18 -10.00
CA TYR A 62 -8.25 2.08 -8.90
C TYR A 62 -8.47 0.81 -8.10
N ARG A 63 -7.35 0.17 -7.75
CA ARG A 63 -7.38 -1.14 -7.12
C ARG A 63 -6.44 -1.17 -5.89
N TYR A 64 -6.65 -2.16 -5.04
CA TYR A 64 -5.68 -2.53 -4.01
C TYR A 64 -5.53 -4.04 -3.91
N VAL A 65 -4.36 -4.47 -3.42
CA VAL A 65 -4.02 -5.88 -3.19
C VAL A 65 -3.82 -6.08 -1.69
N GLU A 66 -4.42 -7.13 -1.13
CA GLU A 66 -4.17 -7.54 0.25
C GLU A 66 -3.44 -8.88 0.25
N VAL A 67 -2.34 -8.95 1.01
CA VAL A 67 -1.61 -10.18 1.26
C VAL A 67 -1.63 -10.46 2.75
N THR A 68 -2.09 -11.64 3.14
CA THR A 68 -2.14 -12.04 4.55
C THR A 68 -1.13 -13.15 4.79
N ASP A 69 -0.30 -12.99 5.81
CA ASP A 69 0.65 -14.01 6.21
C ASP A 69 0.01 -15.08 7.11
N LYS A 70 0.78 -16.10 7.45
CA LYS A 70 0.31 -17.21 8.29
C LYS A 70 -0.05 -16.83 9.72
N ASN A 71 0.39 -15.64 10.16
CA ASN A 71 0.15 -15.14 11.51
C ASN A 71 -1.04 -14.18 11.61
N GLY A 72 -1.77 -14.00 10.52
CA GLY A 72 -2.91 -13.07 10.47
C GLY A 72 -2.55 -11.61 10.24
N PHE A 73 -1.35 -11.35 9.76
CA PHE A 73 -0.84 -10.04 9.42
C PHE A 73 -1.27 -9.73 7.98
N ALA A 74 -2.12 -8.73 7.80
CA ALA A 74 -2.62 -8.34 6.48
C ALA A 74 -1.97 -7.05 6.03
N ALA A 75 -1.30 -7.10 4.90
CA ALA A 75 -0.68 -5.94 4.26
C ALA A 75 -1.50 -5.54 3.03
N ARG A 76 -1.91 -4.27 2.96
CA ARG A 76 -2.70 -3.74 1.84
C ARG A 76 -1.91 -2.70 1.08
N TYR A 77 -1.89 -2.86 -0.23
CA TYR A 77 -1.16 -2.01 -1.18
C TYR A 77 -2.18 -1.33 -2.07
N PHE A 78 -2.43 -0.05 -1.85
CA PHE A 78 -3.45 0.71 -2.58
C PHE A 78 -2.86 1.43 -3.78
N TYR A 79 -3.66 1.55 -4.82
CA TYR A 79 -3.34 2.19 -6.10
C TYR A 79 -2.35 1.36 -6.90
N VAL A 80 -2.63 0.07 -6.91
CA VAL A 80 -1.85 -0.95 -7.61
C VAL A 80 -2.76 -1.68 -8.58
N CYS A 81 -2.38 -1.72 -9.86
CA CYS A 81 -3.03 -2.57 -10.86
C CYS A 81 -2.54 -4.00 -10.64
N PRO A 82 -3.42 -4.93 -10.21
CA PRO A 82 -2.95 -6.26 -9.81
C PRO A 82 -2.44 -7.09 -10.98
N SER A 83 -1.35 -7.82 -10.77
CA SER A 83 -0.86 -8.87 -11.67
C SER A 83 -1.01 -10.27 -11.06
N VAL A 84 -1.63 -10.36 -9.89
CA VAL A 84 -1.89 -11.61 -9.16
C VAL A 84 -3.39 -11.88 -9.10
N ASN A 85 -3.75 -13.11 -8.78
CA ASN A 85 -5.14 -13.53 -8.62
C ASN A 85 -5.45 -13.82 -7.15
N LEU A 86 -6.72 -13.72 -6.81
CA LEU A 86 -7.20 -14.07 -5.47
C LEU A 86 -6.82 -15.53 -5.16
N GLY A 87 -6.24 -15.74 -3.99
CA GLY A 87 -5.82 -17.06 -3.55
C GLY A 87 -4.39 -17.43 -3.93
N ASP A 88 -3.72 -16.63 -4.75
CA ASP A 88 -2.32 -16.91 -5.11
C ASP A 88 -1.43 -16.86 -3.87
N LYS A 89 -0.51 -17.83 -3.79
CA LYS A 89 0.58 -17.80 -2.83
C LYS A 89 1.69 -16.93 -3.36
N VAL A 90 2.17 -16.01 -2.55
CA VAL A 90 3.28 -15.13 -2.90
C VAL A 90 4.36 -15.22 -1.86
N LYS A 91 5.58 -15.01 -2.31
CA LYS A 91 6.74 -14.88 -1.44
C LYS A 91 7.15 -13.43 -1.38
N LYS A 92 7.86 -13.07 -0.33
CA LYS A 92 8.52 -11.79 -0.22
C LYS A 92 9.27 -11.49 -1.52
N ASP A 93 9.14 -10.24 -1.98
CA ASP A 93 9.71 -9.70 -3.22
C ASP A 93 9.02 -10.15 -4.52
N ASP A 94 8.03 -11.03 -4.46
CA ASP A 94 7.21 -11.35 -5.64
C ASP A 94 6.44 -10.13 -6.11
N SER A 95 6.26 -9.98 -7.42
CA SER A 95 5.46 -8.89 -8.00
C SER A 95 3.98 -9.04 -7.68
N LEU A 96 3.37 -7.96 -7.21
CA LEU A 96 1.92 -7.88 -6.96
C LEU A 96 1.19 -7.11 -8.06
N GLY A 97 1.88 -6.25 -8.77
CA GLY A 97 1.30 -5.42 -9.80
C GLY A 97 2.12 -4.17 -10.08
N SER A 98 1.48 -3.17 -10.66
CA SER A 98 2.12 -1.92 -11.04
C SER A 98 1.42 -0.70 -10.43
N VAL A 99 2.20 0.33 -10.16
CA VAL A 99 1.73 1.59 -9.56
C VAL A 99 0.82 2.32 -10.53
N GLN A 100 -0.37 2.73 -10.05
CA GLN A 100 -1.35 3.46 -10.83
C GLN A 100 -1.10 4.97 -10.81
N ASN A 101 -1.74 5.68 -11.75
CA ASN A 101 -1.62 7.14 -11.88
C ASN A 101 -2.73 7.83 -11.10
N LEU A 102 -2.41 8.39 -9.94
CA LEU A 102 -3.34 9.16 -9.13
C LEU A 102 -3.62 10.56 -9.71
N GLY A 103 -2.77 11.06 -10.58
CA GLY A 103 -2.95 12.37 -11.20
C GLY A 103 -4.19 12.49 -12.06
N LYS A 104 -4.77 11.38 -12.49
CA LYS A 104 -6.05 11.36 -13.22
C LYS A 104 -7.24 11.70 -12.32
N ARG A 105 -7.11 11.45 -11.01
CA ARG A 105 -8.14 11.72 -10.02
C ARG A 105 -7.84 12.97 -9.20
N TYR A 106 -6.58 13.18 -8.86
CA TYR A 106 -6.13 14.27 -7.99
C TYR A 106 -5.04 15.07 -8.69
N LYS A 107 -5.41 16.25 -9.19
CA LYS A 107 -4.45 17.15 -9.83
C LYS A 107 -3.38 17.59 -8.83
N ASN A 108 -2.12 17.54 -9.26
CA ASN A 108 -0.96 17.96 -8.45
C ASN A 108 -0.68 17.12 -7.21
N ILE A 109 -1.25 15.92 -7.11
CA ILE A 109 -0.89 15.01 -6.02
C ILE A 109 0.49 14.41 -6.29
N THR A 110 1.26 14.20 -5.22
CA THR A 110 2.46 13.35 -5.30
C THR A 110 2.00 11.92 -5.56
N ASN A 111 2.39 11.35 -6.70
CA ASN A 111 1.99 9.97 -7.01
C ASN A 111 2.59 9.01 -5.99
N HIS A 112 1.78 8.11 -5.47
CA HIS A 112 2.18 7.25 -4.36
C HIS A 112 1.40 5.95 -4.35
N ILE A 113 1.88 4.99 -3.57
CA ILE A 113 1.07 3.89 -3.06
C ILE A 113 0.70 4.21 -1.61
N HIS A 114 -0.51 3.83 -1.23
CA HIS A 114 -0.95 3.90 0.15
C HIS A 114 -0.81 2.50 0.75
N PHE A 115 -0.12 2.40 1.89
CA PHE A 115 0.18 1.13 2.50
C PHE A 115 -0.44 1.04 3.89
N GLU A 116 -1.18 -0.05 4.14
CA GLU A 116 -1.79 -0.33 5.43
C GLU A 116 -1.36 -1.68 5.94
N ILE A 117 -1.24 -1.80 7.26
CA ILE A 117 -1.13 -3.08 7.95
C ILE A 117 -2.29 -3.21 8.92
N GLU A 118 -2.91 -4.39 8.93
CA GLU A 118 -3.95 -4.76 9.85
C GLU A 118 -3.55 -6.04 10.57
N VAL A 119 -3.67 -6.03 11.90
CA VAL A 119 -3.39 -7.19 12.75
C VAL A 119 -4.63 -7.46 13.59
N ASN A 120 -5.20 -8.66 13.46
CA ASN A 120 -6.41 -9.05 14.19
C ASN A 120 -7.58 -8.06 14.02
N GLY A 121 -7.74 -7.51 12.82
CA GLY A 121 -8.80 -6.56 12.50
C GLY A 121 -8.50 -5.10 12.86
N GLU A 122 -7.34 -4.81 13.40
CA GLU A 122 -6.94 -3.44 13.77
C GLU A 122 -5.88 -2.88 12.83
N ASN A 123 -6.12 -1.69 12.29
CA ASN A 123 -5.10 -0.94 11.60
C ASN A 123 -4.02 -0.52 12.58
N ILE A 124 -2.77 -0.72 12.18
CA ILE A 124 -1.63 -0.27 12.97
C ILE A 124 -0.74 0.63 12.12
N ASP A 125 0.09 1.45 12.77
CA ASP A 125 1.11 2.22 12.07
C ASP A 125 2.11 1.25 11.45
N PRO A 126 2.24 1.20 10.11
CA PRO A 126 3.11 0.24 9.46
C PRO A 126 4.60 0.57 9.60
N ARG A 127 4.96 1.81 9.91
CA ARG A 127 6.36 2.27 9.88
C ARG A 127 7.31 1.47 10.73
N PRO A 128 7.01 1.12 12.00
CA PRO A 128 7.92 0.31 12.80
C PRO A 128 8.20 -1.07 12.19
N TRP A 129 7.20 -1.65 11.52
CA TRP A 129 7.33 -2.95 10.87
C TRP A 129 8.12 -2.85 9.57
N LEU A 130 7.91 -1.78 8.82
CA LEU A 130 8.64 -1.51 7.60
C LEU A 130 10.12 -1.30 7.89
N ASP A 131 10.44 -0.46 8.84
CA ASP A 131 11.82 -0.15 9.22
C ASP A 131 12.54 -1.38 9.76
N ALA A 132 11.90 -2.12 10.65
CA ALA A 132 12.48 -3.33 11.22
C ALA A 132 12.73 -4.41 10.17
N LEU A 133 11.81 -4.55 9.21
CA LEU A 133 12.00 -5.47 8.08
C LEU A 133 13.04 -4.94 7.10
N GLY A 134 13.13 -3.60 6.96
CA GLY A 134 14.13 -2.92 6.13
C GLY A 134 15.55 -3.27 6.53
N ASP A 135 15.81 -3.23 7.82
CA ASP A 135 17.12 -3.47 8.41
C ASP A 135 17.60 -4.92 8.30
N ARG A 136 16.73 -5.82 7.88
CA ARG A 136 17.04 -7.25 7.71
C ARG A 136 17.39 -7.63 6.28
N ALA A 137 17.63 -6.64 5.48
CA ALA A 137 17.96 -6.85 4.07
C ALA A 137 19.19 -7.71 3.87
#